data_37360d1edf44a1e61a5078b9747fc053
#
_entry.id   37360d1edf44a1e61a5078b9747fc053
#
_cell.length_a   1.000
_cell.length_b   1.000
_cell.length_c   1.000
_cell.angle_alpha   90.00
_cell.angle_beta   90.00
_cell.angle_gamma   90.00
#
_symmetry.space_group_name_H-M   'P 1'
#
loop_
_entity.id
_entity.type
_entity.pdbx_description
1 polymer ?
#
loop_
_entity_poly.entity_id
_entity_poly.type
_entity_poly.pdbx_seq_one_letter_code
_entity_poly.pdbx_strand_id
1 'polypeptide(L)'
;EKQLAYTRMDVDFLNRQLEHLQFEEDRALEQLRNVSDYRKAFFQAYTTIKKETRLRGYDLKTQLQNIVNQELLSNPDLAGSHKARVMYYRTLNIYHFAALEYQLFYESGKKLIALLESQPHFLRENLSDYIAALSNLILSCGLLQKYDEVHLCLEKLRGLTPITDDDRRKIHRQYYSNKLALCTYTGEFEEGRREMERCLNELSALDQHDYETASFYFQFCTICFGCGDSGS
;
A
#
# COMPACT_ATOMS: atom_id res chain seq x y z
N GLU A 1 29.48 46.58 -33.99
CA GLU A 1 28.69 45.56 -34.76
C GLU A 1 28.45 44.26 -33.97
N LYS A 2 29.43 43.74 -33.20
CA LYS A 2 29.22 42.51 -32.42
C LYS A 2 28.21 42.66 -31.23
N GLN A 3 28.10 43.84 -30.62
CA GLN A 3 27.10 44.11 -29.58
C GLN A 3 25.67 44.20 -30.11
N LEU A 4 25.48 44.69 -31.36
CA LEU A 4 24.17 44.71 -32.01
C LEU A 4 23.67 43.33 -32.48
N ALA A 5 24.58 42.39 -32.72
CA ALA A 5 24.21 41.01 -33.07
C ALA A 5 23.63 40.24 -31.86
N TYR A 6 24.05 40.57 -30.63
CA TYR A 6 23.48 39.97 -29.40
C TYR A 6 22.09 40.53 -29.03
N THR A 7 21.72 41.70 -29.56
CA THR A 7 20.38 42.33 -29.26
C THR A 7 19.33 42.00 -30.30
N ARG A 8 19.67 41.31 -31.37
CA ARG A 8 18.73 40.72 -32.32
C ARG A 8 18.45 39.24 -32.02
N MET A 9 18.15 38.93 -30.78
CA MET A 9 17.39 37.70 -30.56
C MET A 9 16.08 37.87 -31.28
N ASP A 10 15.79 36.92 -32.19
CA ASP A 10 14.52 36.85 -32.90
C ASP A 10 13.37 36.83 -31.88
N VAL A 11 12.63 37.92 -31.80
CA VAL A 11 11.52 38.10 -30.85
C VAL A 11 10.51 36.97 -31.01
N ASP A 12 10.30 36.52 -32.25
CA ASP A 12 9.38 35.43 -32.56
C ASP A 12 9.91 34.07 -32.03
N PHE A 13 11.21 33.89 -32.03
CA PHE A 13 11.83 32.73 -31.42
C PHE A 13 11.68 32.75 -29.90
N LEU A 14 11.90 33.88 -29.26
CA LEU A 14 11.72 34.04 -27.81
C LEU A 14 10.27 33.83 -27.40
N ASN A 15 9.31 34.40 -28.15
CA ASN A 15 7.89 34.22 -27.87
C ASN A 15 7.50 32.73 -27.96
N ARG A 16 7.93 32.02 -28.99
CA ARG A 16 7.69 30.57 -29.12
C ARG A 16 8.29 29.76 -27.97
N GLN A 17 9.49 30.11 -27.51
CA GLN A 17 10.10 29.47 -26.36
C GLN A 17 9.33 29.74 -25.07
N LEU A 18 8.87 30.97 -24.86
CA LEU A 18 8.04 31.35 -23.71
C LEU A 18 6.69 30.62 -23.72
N GLU A 19 6.02 30.57 -24.86
CA GLU A 19 4.75 29.82 -25.01
C GLU A 19 4.95 28.33 -24.71
N HIS A 20 6.03 27.73 -25.20
CA HIS A 20 6.37 26.34 -24.91
C HIS A 20 6.61 26.12 -23.40
N LEU A 21 7.38 26.99 -22.76
CA LEU A 21 7.67 26.90 -21.32
C LEU A 21 6.40 27.10 -20.48
N GLN A 22 5.53 28.03 -20.85
CA GLN A 22 4.24 28.24 -20.19
C GLN A 22 3.34 27.00 -20.32
N PHE A 23 3.27 26.40 -21.51
CA PHE A 23 2.52 25.16 -21.73
C PHE A 23 3.04 24.00 -20.85
N GLU A 24 4.36 23.82 -20.77
CA GLU A 24 4.96 22.80 -19.91
C GLU A 24 4.73 23.08 -18.42
N GLU A 25 4.78 24.34 -18.01
CA GLU A 25 4.46 24.77 -16.63
C GLU A 25 3.01 24.46 -16.27
N ASP A 26 2.06 24.86 -17.11
CA ASP A 26 0.63 24.61 -16.90
C ASP A 26 0.34 23.12 -16.82
N ARG A 27 0.95 22.33 -17.69
CA ARG A 27 0.85 20.86 -17.68
C ARG A 27 1.40 20.26 -16.38
N ALA A 28 2.54 20.75 -15.90
CA ALA A 28 3.13 20.29 -14.63
C ALA A 28 2.25 20.66 -13.44
N LEU A 29 1.68 21.84 -13.42
CA LEU A 29 0.75 22.30 -12.38
C LEU A 29 -0.54 21.48 -12.39
N GLU A 30 -1.09 21.15 -13.55
CA GLU A 30 -2.26 20.27 -13.69
C GLU A 30 -1.98 18.87 -13.15
N GLN A 31 -0.83 18.29 -13.47
CA GLN A 31 -0.40 16.99 -12.91
C GLN A 31 -0.26 17.04 -11.39
N LEU A 32 0.32 18.09 -10.83
CA LEU A 32 0.45 18.26 -9.38
C LEU A 32 -0.92 18.38 -8.70
N ARG A 33 -1.85 19.12 -9.27
CA ARG A 33 -3.24 19.23 -8.78
C ARG A 33 -3.92 17.86 -8.81
N ASN A 34 -3.82 17.15 -9.92
CA ASN A 34 -4.36 15.80 -10.07
C ASN A 34 -3.84 14.85 -8.97
N VAL A 35 -2.53 14.80 -8.73
CA VAL A 35 -1.94 14.00 -7.63
C VAL A 35 -2.47 14.45 -6.27
N SER A 36 -2.62 15.76 -6.04
CA SER A 36 -3.13 16.32 -4.78
C SER A 36 -4.57 15.89 -4.52
N ASP A 37 -5.42 15.90 -5.53
CA ASP A 37 -6.84 15.53 -5.41
C ASP A 37 -6.99 14.04 -5.09
N TYR A 38 -6.24 13.15 -5.77
CA TYR A 38 -6.22 11.72 -5.45
C TYR A 38 -5.66 11.44 -4.05
N ARG A 39 -4.62 12.18 -3.63
CA ARG A 39 -4.08 12.08 -2.27
C ARG A 39 -5.13 12.49 -1.23
N LYS A 40 -5.88 13.56 -1.49
CA LYS A 40 -6.97 14.01 -0.61
C LYS A 40 -8.07 12.95 -0.48
N ALA A 41 -8.51 12.36 -1.59
CA ALA A 41 -9.49 11.28 -1.58
C ALA A 41 -8.98 10.05 -0.79
N PHE A 42 -7.72 9.65 -0.99
CA PHE A 42 -7.09 8.59 -0.23
C PHE A 42 -7.07 8.88 1.28
N PHE A 43 -6.63 10.08 1.68
CA PHE A 43 -6.61 10.44 3.10
C PHE A 43 -8.00 10.53 3.72
N GLN A 44 -9.00 10.97 2.98
CA GLN A 44 -10.39 10.94 3.42
C GLN A 44 -10.84 9.50 3.70
N ALA A 45 -10.63 8.57 2.76
CA ALA A 45 -10.97 7.16 2.94
C ALA A 45 -10.19 6.54 4.11
N TYR A 46 -8.89 6.77 4.19
CA TYR A 46 -8.03 6.25 5.26
C TYR A 46 -8.44 6.77 6.65
N THR A 47 -8.71 8.06 6.79
CA THR A 47 -9.15 8.64 8.06
C THR A 47 -10.55 8.19 8.45
N THR A 48 -11.44 7.99 7.48
CA THR A 48 -12.77 7.44 7.71
C THR A 48 -12.68 6.04 8.31
N ILE A 49 -11.93 5.13 7.69
CA ILE A 49 -11.78 3.77 8.22
C ILE A 49 -11.08 3.73 9.59
N LYS A 50 -10.13 4.64 9.85
CA LYS A 50 -9.44 4.72 11.15
C LYS A 50 -10.34 5.24 12.29
N LYS A 51 -11.20 6.18 12.02
CA LYS A 51 -12.16 6.71 13.02
C LYS A 51 -13.20 5.67 13.38
N GLU A 52 -13.66 4.91 12.39
CA GLU A 52 -14.78 3.97 12.51
C GLU A 52 -14.36 2.57 13.00
N THR A 53 -13.07 2.33 13.33
CA THR A 53 -12.63 1.02 13.85
C THR A 53 -13.39 0.59 15.12
N ARG A 54 -14.07 1.51 15.79
CA ARG A 54 -14.93 1.25 16.98
C ARG A 54 -16.40 1.05 16.63
N LEU A 55 -16.84 1.46 15.45
CA LEU A 55 -18.24 1.45 15.02
C LEU A 55 -18.33 0.73 13.67
N ARG A 56 -18.36 -0.60 13.70
CA ARG A 56 -18.68 -1.41 12.50
C ARG A 56 -20.17 -1.23 12.20
N GLY A 57 -20.51 -0.31 11.27
CA GLY A 57 -21.89 -0.05 10.94
C GLY A 57 -22.09 0.32 9.47
N TYR A 58 -23.34 0.28 9.05
CA TYR A 58 -23.86 0.71 7.75
C TYR A 58 -23.33 2.10 7.33
N ASP A 59 -23.04 2.95 8.30
CA ASP A 59 -22.55 4.31 8.11
C ASP A 59 -21.14 4.37 7.48
N LEU A 60 -20.23 3.48 7.88
CA LEU A 60 -18.88 3.41 7.31
C LEU A 60 -18.91 3.16 5.80
N LYS A 61 -19.68 2.16 5.36
CA LYS A 61 -19.82 1.83 3.94
C LYS A 61 -20.36 3.02 3.16
N THR A 62 -21.39 3.69 3.68
CA THR A 62 -22.01 4.86 3.06
C THR A 62 -21.05 6.03 2.94
N GLN A 63 -20.28 6.33 3.98
CA GLN A 63 -19.27 7.39 3.95
C GLN A 63 -18.18 7.10 2.91
N LEU A 64 -17.66 5.87 2.86
CA LEU A 64 -16.68 5.47 1.87
C LEU A 64 -17.26 5.45 0.46
N GLN A 65 -18.52 5.04 0.30
CA GLN A 65 -19.22 5.09 -0.99
C GLN A 65 -19.30 6.51 -1.56
N ASN A 66 -19.55 7.50 -0.71
CA ASN A 66 -19.56 8.91 -1.12
C ASN A 66 -18.19 9.40 -1.60
N ILE A 67 -17.10 8.83 -1.07
CA ILE A 67 -15.75 9.15 -1.52
C ILE A 67 -15.49 8.51 -2.89
N VAL A 68 -15.79 7.23 -3.07
CA VAL A 68 -15.49 6.52 -4.34
C VAL A 68 -16.43 6.90 -5.47
N ASN A 69 -17.61 7.46 -5.17
CA ASN A 69 -18.53 8.00 -6.18
C ASN A 69 -18.11 9.38 -6.72
N GLN A 70 -17.02 9.97 -6.23
CA GLN A 70 -16.48 11.20 -6.83
C GLN A 70 -16.04 10.91 -8.27
N GLU A 71 -16.23 11.87 -9.17
CA GLU A 71 -15.91 11.73 -10.59
C GLU A 71 -14.47 11.28 -10.84
N LEU A 72 -13.52 11.81 -10.07
CA LEU A 72 -12.10 11.46 -10.17
C LEU A 72 -11.83 9.95 -9.92
N LEU A 73 -12.71 9.24 -9.19
CA LEU A 73 -12.56 7.80 -8.90
C LEU A 73 -13.41 6.91 -9.81
N SER A 74 -14.14 7.49 -10.77
CA SER A 74 -14.97 6.74 -11.72
C SER A 74 -14.16 5.97 -12.76
N ASN A 75 -12.97 6.46 -13.14
CA ASN A 75 -12.12 5.88 -14.16
C ASN A 75 -10.62 6.06 -13.79
N PRO A 76 -9.80 4.98 -13.82
CA PRO A 76 -8.37 5.06 -13.58
C PRO A 76 -7.61 5.95 -14.58
N ASP A 77 -8.14 6.18 -15.77
CA ASP A 77 -7.52 7.03 -16.80
C ASP A 77 -7.53 8.52 -16.42
N LEU A 78 -8.43 8.95 -15.53
CA LEU A 78 -8.44 10.28 -14.96
C LEU A 78 -7.24 10.53 -14.03
N ALA A 79 -6.59 9.48 -13.54
CA ALA A 79 -5.36 9.55 -12.79
C ALA A 79 -4.16 9.73 -13.74
N GLY A 80 -3.86 10.98 -14.10
CA GLY A 80 -2.92 11.37 -15.15
C GLY A 80 -1.44 11.05 -14.88
N SER A 81 -1.09 10.53 -13.70
CA SER A 81 0.28 10.20 -13.33
C SER A 81 0.37 8.87 -12.57
N HIS A 82 1.58 8.29 -12.52
CA HIS A 82 1.82 7.08 -11.72
C HIS A 82 1.42 7.27 -10.26
N LYS A 83 1.81 8.38 -9.63
CA LYS A 83 1.48 8.69 -8.22
C LYS A 83 -0.05 8.83 -8.01
N ALA A 84 -0.75 9.45 -8.94
CA ALA A 84 -2.22 9.57 -8.88
C ALA A 84 -2.90 8.19 -9.00
N ARG A 85 -2.44 7.32 -9.92
CA ARG A 85 -2.97 5.95 -10.07
C ARG A 85 -2.72 5.09 -8.84
N VAL A 86 -1.56 5.22 -8.19
CA VAL A 86 -1.29 4.54 -6.90
C VAL A 86 -2.33 4.96 -5.87
N MET A 87 -2.60 6.26 -5.71
CA MET A 87 -3.63 6.75 -4.76
C MET A 87 -5.03 6.30 -5.14
N TYR A 88 -5.37 6.28 -6.44
CA TYR A 88 -6.63 5.74 -6.95
C TYR A 88 -6.84 4.29 -6.47
N TYR A 89 -5.92 3.37 -6.77
CA TYR A 89 -6.07 1.96 -6.37
C TYR A 89 -6.02 1.76 -4.86
N ARG A 90 -5.23 2.54 -4.13
CA ARG A 90 -5.22 2.51 -2.66
C ARG A 90 -6.57 2.91 -2.08
N THR A 91 -7.23 3.92 -2.65
CA THR A 91 -8.56 4.37 -2.22
C THR A 91 -9.60 3.29 -2.46
N LEU A 92 -9.61 2.68 -3.65
CA LEU A 92 -10.50 1.56 -3.98
C LEU A 92 -10.26 0.35 -3.07
N ASN A 93 -9.00 0.04 -2.75
CA ASN A 93 -8.66 -1.04 -1.83
C ASN A 93 -9.30 -0.86 -0.46
N ILE A 94 -9.23 0.35 0.11
CA ILE A 94 -9.88 0.68 1.38
C ILE A 94 -11.40 0.47 1.29
N TYR A 95 -12.02 0.96 0.22
CA TYR A 95 -13.45 0.84 0.00
C TYR A 95 -13.89 -0.62 -0.13
N HIS A 96 -13.28 -1.39 -1.04
CA HIS A 96 -13.67 -2.78 -1.27
C HIS A 96 -13.47 -3.67 -0.02
N PHE A 97 -12.40 -3.42 0.75
CA PHE A 97 -12.21 -4.10 2.03
C PHE A 97 -13.35 -3.79 3.01
N ALA A 98 -13.69 -2.50 3.20
CA ALA A 98 -14.75 -2.08 4.11
C ALA A 98 -16.15 -2.51 3.63
N ALA A 99 -16.35 -2.59 2.32
CA ALA A 99 -17.60 -3.05 1.70
C ALA A 99 -17.75 -4.59 1.70
N LEU A 100 -16.72 -5.33 2.16
CA LEU A 100 -16.63 -6.81 2.12
C LEU A 100 -16.67 -7.37 0.69
N GLU A 101 -16.24 -6.59 -0.29
CA GLU A 101 -16.17 -6.94 -1.71
C GLU A 101 -14.80 -7.60 -2.00
N TYR A 102 -14.57 -8.80 -1.43
CA TYR A 102 -13.24 -9.42 -1.37
C TYR A 102 -12.63 -9.71 -2.74
N GLN A 103 -13.45 -10.04 -3.75
CA GLN A 103 -12.96 -10.25 -5.11
C GLN A 103 -12.43 -8.94 -5.72
N LEU A 104 -13.17 -7.83 -5.57
CA LEU A 104 -12.74 -6.51 -6.04
C LEU A 104 -11.55 -5.98 -5.24
N PHE A 105 -11.50 -6.27 -3.94
CA PHE A 105 -10.34 -5.97 -3.09
C PHE A 105 -9.07 -6.66 -3.61
N TYR A 106 -9.16 -7.94 -3.96
CA TYR A 106 -8.06 -8.70 -4.54
C TYR A 106 -7.64 -8.15 -5.92
N GLU A 107 -8.60 -7.91 -6.82
CA GLU A 107 -8.31 -7.41 -8.18
C GLU A 107 -7.65 -6.03 -8.16
N SER A 108 -8.16 -5.11 -7.35
CA SER A 108 -7.58 -3.78 -7.18
C SER A 108 -6.20 -3.86 -6.51
N GLY A 109 -5.99 -4.79 -5.59
CA GLY A 109 -4.70 -5.09 -4.97
C GLY A 109 -3.66 -5.57 -5.98
N LYS A 110 -4.03 -6.50 -6.86
CA LYS A 110 -3.14 -6.97 -7.95
C LYS A 110 -2.76 -5.84 -8.91
N LYS A 111 -3.71 -4.99 -9.29
CA LYS A 111 -3.44 -3.83 -10.14
C LYS A 111 -2.50 -2.84 -9.46
N LEU A 112 -2.68 -2.61 -8.15
CA LEU A 112 -1.80 -1.75 -7.36
C LEU A 112 -0.37 -2.30 -7.31
N ILE A 113 -0.18 -3.60 -7.03
CA ILE A 113 1.14 -4.23 -7.00
C ILE A 113 1.81 -4.16 -8.37
N ALA A 114 1.12 -4.52 -9.46
CA ALA A 114 1.65 -4.43 -10.80
C ALA A 114 2.08 -2.99 -11.16
N LEU A 115 1.29 -2.00 -10.75
CA LEU A 115 1.62 -0.59 -10.96
C LEU A 115 2.88 -0.17 -10.19
N LEU A 116 3.01 -0.56 -8.92
CA LEU A 116 4.18 -0.24 -8.10
C LEU A 116 5.46 -0.93 -8.64
N GLU A 117 5.35 -2.18 -9.09
CA GLU A 117 6.45 -2.95 -9.69
C GLU A 117 6.87 -2.42 -11.09
N SER A 118 5.97 -1.74 -11.80
CA SER A 118 6.27 -1.20 -13.14
C SER A 118 7.31 -0.08 -13.14
N GLN A 119 7.57 0.54 -11.99
CA GLN A 119 8.52 1.67 -11.87
C GLN A 119 9.43 1.50 -10.64
N PRO A 120 10.53 0.73 -10.76
CA PRO A 120 11.40 0.36 -9.64
C PRO A 120 11.99 1.54 -8.85
N HIS A 121 12.19 2.70 -9.48
CA HIS A 121 12.69 3.89 -8.78
C HIS A 121 11.66 4.46 -7.79
N PHE A 122 10.37 4.51 -8.17
CA PHE A 122 9.31 4.93 -7.24
C PHE A 122 9.06 3.90 -6.13
N LEU A 123 9.27 2.62 -6.42
CA LEU A 123 9.18 1.58 -5.42
C LEU A 123 10.21 1.78 -4.31
N ARG A 124 11.46 2.13 -4.67
CA ARG A 124 12.51 2.44 -3.70
C ARG A 124 12.20 3.68 -2.86
N GLU A 125 11.66 4.73 -3.47
CA GLU A 125 11.27 5.96 -2.76
C GLU A 125 10.12 5.73 -1.77
N ASN A 126 9.25 4.74 -2.03
CA ASN A 126 8.01 4.50 -1.30
C ASN A 126 7.86 3.03 -0.87
N LEU A 127 8.95 2.43 -0.34
CA LEU A 127 8.98 1.03 0.07
C LEU A 127 7.89 0.68 1.08
N SER A 128 7.60 1.59 2.02
CA SER A 128 6.51 1.42 3.00
C SER A 128 5.13 1.26 2.35
N ASP A 129 4.87 1.95 1.23
CA ASP A 129 3.61 1.82 0.49
C ASP A 129 3.50 0.46 -0.20
N TYR A 130 4.62 -0.06 -0.71
CA TYR A 130 4.67 -1.39 -1.32
C TYR A 130 4.48 -2.51 -0.28
N ILE A 131 5.14 -2.40 0.89
CA ILE A 131 4.95 -3.32 2.01
C ILE A 131 3.47 -3.38 2.42
N ALA A 132 2.82 -2.21 2.56
CA ALA A 132 1.40 -2.13 2.91
C ALA A 132 0.51 -2.74 1.80
N ALA A 133 0.82 -2.50 0.53
CA ALA A 133 0.07 -3.06 -0.60
C ALA A 133 0.20 -4.59 -0.66
N LEU A 134 1.41 -5.15 -0.45
CA LEU A 134 1.62 -6.60 -0.36
C LEU A 134 0.82 -7.21 0.79
N SER A 135 0.83 -6.59 1.98
CA SER A 135 0.07 -7.07 3.14
C SER A 135 -1.44 -7.08 2.87
N ASN A 136 -1.96 -6.05 2.20
CA ASN A 136 -3.37 -6.01 1.80
C ASN A 136 -3.70 -7.08 0.75
N LEU A 137 -2.79 -7.33 -0.19
CA LEU A 137 -2.98 -8.40 -1.18
C LEU A 137 -2.96 -9.78 -0.50
N ILE A 138 -2.04 -10.02 0.44
CA ILE A 138 -2.01 -11.26 1.25
C ILE A 138 -3.33 -11.45 1.98
N LEU A 139 -3.84 -10.40 2.63
CA LEU A 139 -5.13 -10.44 3.32
C LEU A 139 -6.26 -10.82 2.36
N SER A 140 -6.34 -10.20 1.18
CA SER A 140 -7.37 -10.51 0.18
C SER A 140 -7.26 -11.92 -0.36
N CYS A 141 -6.04 -12.42 -0.60
CA CYS A 141 -5.78 -13.81 -0.98
C CYS A 141 -6.24 -14.79 0.11
N GLY A 142 -5.95 -14.50 1.39
CA GLY A 142 -6.39 -15.32 2.53
C GLY A 142 -7.91 -15.39 2.61
N LEU A 143 -8.61 -14.25 2.49
CA LEU A 143 -10.07 -14.20 2.48
C LEU A 143 -10.72 -14.99 1.33
N LEU A 144 -10.02 -15.11 0.21
CA LEU A 144 -10.44 -15.89 -0.97
C LEU A 144 -9.84 -17.32 -0.99
N GLN A 145 -9.12 -17.73 0.05
CA GLN A 145 -8.47 -19.04 0.18
C GLN A 145 -7.45 -19.34 -0.96
N LYS A 146 -6.83 -18.31 -1.53
CA LYS A 146 -5.80 -18.41 -2.58
C LYS A 146 -4.41 -18.55 -1.93
N TYR A 147 -4.18 -19.65 -1.21
CA TYR A 147 -3.00 -19.83 -0.37
C TYR A 147 -1.69 -19.86 -1.16
N ASP A 148 -1.69 -20.37 -2.39
CA ASP A 148 -0.49 -20.33 -3.25
C ASP A 148 -0.06 -18.89 -3.54
N GLU A 149 -1.01 -17.98 -3.78
CA GLU A 149 -0.71 -16.57 -4.00
C GLU A 149 -0.25 -15.88 -2.69
N VAL A 150 -0.76 -16.31 -1.52
CA VAL A 150 -0.25 -15.85 -0.22
C VAL A 150 1.23 -16.19 -0.08
N HIS A 151 1.63 -17.43 -0.38
CA HIS A 151 3.04 -17.85 -0.35
C HIS A 151 3.90 -16.99 -1.27
N LEU A 152 3.49 -16.76 -2.50
CA LEU A 152 4.22 -15.91 -3.44
C LEU A 152 4.38 -14.46 -2.93
N CYS A 153 3.35 -13.90 -2.32
CA CYS A 153 3.42 -12.56 -1.75
C CYS A 153 4.31 -12.50 -0.50
N LEU A 154 4.31 -13.55 0.34
CA LEU A 154 5.20 -13.67 1.49
C LEU A 154 6.67 -13.75 1.05
N GLU A 155 6.98 -14.52 0.01
CA GLU A 155 8.34 -14.56 -0.55
C GLU A 155 8.78 -13.20 -1.10
N LYS A 156 7.90 -12.48 -1.81
CA LYS A 156 8.18 -11.10 -2.23
C LYS A 156 8.48 -10.20 -1.04
N LEU A 157 7.66 -10.27 0.01
CA LEU A 157 7.82 -9.45 1.21
C LEU A 157 9.13 -9.74 1.93
N ARG A 158 9.49 -11.02 2.08
CA ARG A 158 10.75 -11.47 2.69
C ARG A 158 11.98 -11.07 1.87
N GLY A 159 11.86 -11.08 0.54
CA GLY A 159 12.94 -10.72 -0.40
C GLY A 159 13.19 -9.21 -0.52
N LEU A 160 12.43 -8.35 0.15
CA LEU A 160 12.64 -6.91 0.11
C LEU A 160 13.92 -6.51 0.83
N THR A 161 14.68 -5.62 0.21
CA THR A 161 15.87 -5.02 0.83
C THR A 161 15.45 -3.73 1.55
N PRO A 162 15.51 -3.68 2.89
CA PRO A 162 15.17 -2.49 3.65
C PRO A 162 16.16 -1.36 3.36
N ILE A 163 15.67 -0.13 3.27
CA ILE A 163 16.49 1.08 3.09
C ILE A 163 16.74 1.72 4.47
N THR A 164 15.77 1.65 5.35
CA THR A 164 15.81 2.21 6.70
C THR A 164 15.55 1.12 7.76
N ASP A 165 15.88 1.41 9.01
CA ASP A 165 15.52 0.50 10.13
C ASP A 165 14.01 0.39 10.31
N ASP A 166 13.25 1.44 9.97
CA ASP A 166 11.79 1.42 9.97
C ASP A 166 11.24 0.45 8.89
N ASP A 167 11.83 0.43 7.69
CA ASP A 167 11.47 -0.57 6.66
C ASP A 167 11.76 -1.99 7.14
N ARG A 168 12.92 -2.20 7.78
CA ARG A 168 13.30 -3.51 8.33
C ARG A 168 12.26 -4.01 9.34
N ARG A 169 11.86 -3.12 10.28
CA ARG A 169 10.81 -3.44 11.26
C ARG A 169 9.47 -3.74 10.60
N LYS A 170 9.08 -2.93 9.60
CA LYS A 170 7.83 -3.13 8.85
C LYS A 170 7.81 -4.44 8.08
N ILE A 171 8.89 -4.76 7.35
CA ILE A 171 9.02 -6.03 6.60
C ILE A 171 8.89 -7.21 7.57
N HIS A 172 9.68 -7.21 8.65
CA HIS A 172 9.67 -8.25 9.65
C HIS A 172 8.26 -8.44 10.24
N ARG A 173 7.66 -7.37 10.76
CA ARG A 173 6.33 -7.43 11.35
C ARG A 173 5.27 -7.93 10.37
N GLN A 174 5.26 -7.42 9.15
CA GLN A 174 4.26 -7.82 8.17
C GLN A 174 4.47 -9.24 7.67
N TYR A 175 5.71 -9.68 7.50
CA TYR A 175 6.03 -11.06 7.13
C TYR A 175 5.51 -12.04 8.18
N TYR A 176 5.93 -11.90 9.43
CA TYR A 176 5.55 -12.85 10.48
C TYR A 176 4.07 -12.80 10.82
N SER A 177 3.46 -11.62 10.89
CA SER A 177 2.01 -11.51 11.11
C SER A 177 1.20 -12.26 10.04
N ASN A 178 1.55 -12.10 8.77
CA ASN A 178 0.84 -12.77 7.67
C ASN A 178 1.19 -14.28 7.59
N LYS A 179 2.44 -14.67 7.86
CA LYS A 179 2.86 -16.09 7.86
C LYS A 179 2.16 -16.88 8.97
N LEU A 180 2.11 -16.33 10.19
CA LEU A 180 1.43 -16.95 11.32
C LEU A 180 -0.09 -17.04 11.08
N ALA A 181 -0.70 -15.99 10.49
CA ALA A 181 -2.10 -16.05 10.09
C ALA A 181 -2.35 -17.17 9.07
N LEU A 182 -1.49 -17.32 8.06
CA LEU A 182 -1.58 -18.40 7.09
C LEU A 182 -1.53 -19.77 7.78
N CYS A 183 -0.53 -20.02 8.65
CA CYS A 183 -0.41 -21.27 9.38
C CYS A 183 -1.66 -21.57 10.23
N THR A 184 -2.28 -20.53 10.81
CA THR A 184 -3.53 -20.67 11.56
C THR A 184 -4.70 -21.07 10.64
N TYR A 185 -4.82 -20.46 9.45
CA TYR A 185 -5.91 -20.75 8.52
C TYR A 185 -5.77 -22.12 7.84
N THR A 186 -4.53 -22.57 7.60
CA THR A 186 -4.26 -23.88 6.98
C THR A 186 -4.18 -25.02 7.99
N GLY A 187 -4.11 -24.72 9.29
CA GLY A 187 -3.93 -25.73 10.33
C GLY A 187 -2.49 -26.25 10.46
N GLU A 188 -1.52 -25.55 9.86
CA GLU A 188 -0.10 -25.88 9.90
C GLU A 188 0.58 -25.38 11.18
N PHE A 189 0.03 -25.78 12.34
CA PHE A 189 0.43 -25.24 13.65
C PHE A 189 1.89 -25.50 14.01
N GLU A 190 2.44 -26.66 13.64
CA GLU A 190 3.85 -26.97 13.88
C GLU A 190 4.79 -26.06 13.06
N GLU A 191 4.44 -25.74 11.84
CA GLU A 191 5.16 -24.74 11.05
C GLU A 191 5.03 -23.36 11.69
N GLY A 192 3.80 -23.00 12.11
CA GLY A 192 3.53 -21.77 12.84
C GLY A 192 4.39 -21.60 14.08
N ARG A 193 4.59 -22.67 14.87
CA ARG A 193 5.47 -22.68 16.04
C ARG A 193 6.92 -22.40 15.67
N ARG A 194 7.45 -23.06 14.64
CA ARG A 194 8.80 -22.78 14.13
C ARG A 194 8.98 -21.34 13.67
N GLU A 195 8.00 -20.79 12.97
CA GLU A 195 8.04 -19.40 12.52
C GLU A 195 7.91 -18.41 13.69
N MET A 196 7.14 -18.73 14.73
CA MET A 196 7.06 -17.96 15.96
C MET A 196 8.42 -17.90 16.68
N GLU A 197 9.10 -19.04 16.83
CA GLU A 197 10.44 -19.11 17.44
C GLU A 197 11.46 -18.29 16.64
N ARG A 198 11.43 -18.36 15.30
CA ARG A 198 12.27 -17.52 14.43
C ARG A 198 11.97 -16.04 14.62
N CYS A 199 10.69 -15.67 14.64
CA CYS A 199 10.25 -14.29 14.88
C CYS A 199 10.83 -13.75 16.19
N LEU A 200 10.71 -14.51 17.29
CA LEU A 200 11.21 -14.11 18.61
C LEU A 200 12.74 -14.00 18.66
N ASN A 201 13.46 -14.90 17.98
CA ASN A 201 14.92 -14.84 17.89
C ASN A 201 15.41 -13.63 17.09
N GLU A 202 14.72 -13.27 16.02
CA GLU A 202 15.04 -12.09 15.21
C GLU A 202 14.66 -10.79 15.93
N LEU A 203 13.60 -10.81 16.77
CA LEU A 203 13.16 -9.67 17.58
C LEU A 203 14.16 -9.24 18.64
N SER A 204 15.01 -10.16 19.15
CA SER A 204 16.05 -9.81 20.12
C SER A 204 17.06 -8.78 19.57
N ALA A 205 17.13 -8.64 18.24
CA ALA A 205 17.96 -7.68 17.53
C ALA A 205 17.21 -6.38 17.12
N LEU A 206 15.88 -6.34 17.29
CA LEU A 206 15.01 -5.21 16.94
C LEU A 206 14.31 -4.76 18.24
N ASP A 207 14.20 -3.44 18.49
CA ASP A 207 13.54 -2.89 19.68
C ASP A 207 12.15 -3.53 19.92
N GLN A 208 11.95 -4.13 21.10
CA GLN A 208 10.75 -4.92 21.45
C GLN A 208 9.46 -4.09 21.48
N HIS A 209 9.52 -2.76 21.62
CA HIS A 209 8.34 -1.91 21.82
C HIS A 209 7.33 -1.86 20.67
N ASP A 210 7.72 -2.23 19.45
CA ASP A 210 6.81 -2.17 18.28
C ASP A 210 5.95 -3.43 18.08
N TYR A 211 6.16 -4.49 18.86
CA TYR A 211 5.51 -5.79 18.69
C TYR A 211 4.42 -6.11 19.72
N GLU A 212 4.20 -5.24 20.69
CA GLU A 212 3.15 -5.37 21.70
C GLU A 212 1.74 -5.14 21.13
N THR A 213 1.46 -5.68 19.93
CA THR A 213 0.08 -5.65 19.43
C THR A 213 -0.66 -6.91 19.90
N ALA A 214 -1.84 -6.71 20.49
CA ALA A 214 -2.74 -7.80 20.88
C ALA A 214 -2.94 -8.85 19.78
N SER A 215 -2.80 -8.45 18.52
CA SER A 215 -2.87 -9.30 17.33
C SER A 215 -1.77 -10.36 17.28
N PHE A 216 -0.51 -10.01 17.61
CA PHE A 216 0.61 -10.95 17.62
C PHE A 216 0.45 -11.98 18.72
N TYR A 217 0.14 -11.53 19.95
CA TYR A 217 -0.10 -12.41 21.07
C TYR A 217 -1.28 -13.36 20.82
N PHE A 218 -2.35 -12.87 20.21
CA PHE A 218 -3.49 -13.70 19.81
C PHE A 218 -3.07 -14.81 18.84
N GLN A 219 -2.27 -14.50 17.82
CA GLN A 219 -1.75 -15.49 16.86
C GLN A 219 -0.84 -16.52 17.55
N PHE A 220 0.06 -16.08 18.45
CA PHE A 220 0.91 -16.96 19.21
C PHE A 220 0.10 -17.92 20.09
N CYS A 221 -0.87 -17.42 20.84
CA CYS A 221 -1.76 -18.25 21.64
C CYS A 221 -2.51 -19.26 20.78
N THR A 222 -3.02 -18.85 19.62
CA THR A 222 -3.76 -19.72 18.71
C THR A 222 -2.88 -20.86 18.18
N ILE A 223 -1.63 -20.57 17.83
CA ILE A 223 -0.67 -21.57 17.35
C ILE A 223 -0.28 -22.54 18.47
N CYS A 224 0.04 -22.04 19.66
CA CYS A 224 0.36 -22.89 20.82
C CYS A 224 -0.82 -23.82 21.17
N PHE A 225 -2.04 -23.27 21.17
CA PHE A 225 -3.25 -24.08 21.41
C PHE A 225 -3.45 -25.15 20.32
N GLY A 226 -3.23 -24.82 19.05
CA GLY A 226 -3.30 -25.74 17.92
C GLY A 226 -2.27 -26.86 17.97
N CYS A 227 -1.07 -26.60 18.57
CA CYS A 227 -0.03 -27.61 18.83
C CYS A 227 -0.36 -28.51 20.04
N GLY A 228 -1.45 -28.24 20.80
CA GLY A 228 -1.78 -28.97 22.02
C GLY A 228 -1.00 -28.50 23.25
N ASP A 229 -0.25 -27.41 23.16
CA ASP A 229 0.45 -26.79 24.29
C ASP A 229 -0.57 -26.01 25.15
N SER A 230 -1.52 -26.75 25.78
CA SER A 230 -2.36 -26.19 26.83
C SER A 230 -1.46 -26.02 28.05
N GLY A 231 -1.00 -24.77 28.29
CA GLY A 231 -0.05 -24.41 29.28
C GLY A 231 -0.25 -25.11 30.63
N SER A 232 0.78 -25.81 31.05
CA SER A 232 1.05 -26.19 32.44
C SER A 232 1.70 -25.03 33.17
#